data_7ba33cb8f7786c8a1f4d4cd64117dbdf
#
_entry.id   7ba33cb8f7786c8a1f4d4cd64117dbdf
#
_cell.length_a   1.000
_cell.length_b   1.000
_cell.length_c   1.000
_cell.angle_alpha   90.00
_cell.angle_beta   90.00
_cell.angle_gamma   90.00
#
_symmetry.space_group_name_H-M   'P 1'
#
loop_
_entity.id
_entity.type
_entity.pdbx_description
1 polymer ?
#
loop_
_entity_poly.entity_id
_entity_poly.type
_entity_poly.pdbx_seq_one_letter_code
_entity_poly.pdbx_strand_id
1 'polypeptide(L)'
;MKTIFSVSFLFLLSFHVKAKARTDSLISLLKVEIQKKTIYDNQKNQRINLLRKELSNVSAENYKKQYALCYQLYQEYRNFVFDSAHVYTKRLLNLSIRMHDLPKEYESKIMLGTIQLSWGMFKETFETLDQLNIKVMSDSLKMRYYELKSRAYTNQALYNTDKFYSPTNMSKSITALDSAIIYSKPGSYDRYRHMAELLNIQGKNMEAASYYHTLLQKKTLDYHQHAMVEHDLSNFTHGQEKIDLITHSAINDIKSSTKETLASYSLGSMLFNRGDIEDSELILKEALSEAEFYGNKIHKTEIVALLTTVSAQKLIDSENQKNHVLSYLIVLLAISIMGTLIIAIFFYLRLQRVKEREKIVKERNKYLDKINKRLLEDAHIKEEYIGYFFNAISSYILKLEKIKRNIEKKVRAKNFQDLSQIAMEIDIKRERHNLFFTFDSIFLKLFPNFISAFNELLKPEDQIWPKDNEVLTTNLRIFALTRLGIKENQTIANILENTVSTIYTYKFRIKSKSIVPNEEFENKIMEINFVDINSSL
;
A
#
# COMPACT_ATOMS: atom_id res chain seq x y z
N MET A 1 35.72 -10.19 37.68
CA MET A 1 35.30 -9.79 36.31
C MET A 1 34.14 -10.61 35.75
N LYS A 2 34.02 -11.91 35.95
CA LYS A 2 32.89 -12.74 35.44
C LYS A 2 31.52 -12.40 36.06
N THR A 3 31.47 -11.96 37.31
CA THR A 3 30.21 -11.61 38.00
C THR A 3 29.64 -10.27 37.60
N ILE A 4 30.44 -9.29 37.17
CA ILE A 4 29.97 -7.98 36.70
C ILE A 4 29.36 -8.10 35.30
N PHE A 5 29.89 -8.95 34.44
CA PHE A 5 29.32 -9.20 33.10
C PHE A 5 27.96 -9.89 33.16
N SER A 6 27.75 -10.79 34.15
CA SER A 6 26.47 -11.51 34.30
C SER A 6 25.35 -10.60 34.81
N VAL A 7 25.65 -9.63 35.70
CA VAL A 7 24.66 -8.67 36.22
C VAL A 7 24.26 -7.63 35.16
N SER A 8 25.21 -7.14 34.35
CA SER A 8 24.92 -6.23 33.23
C SER A 8 24.07 -6.90 32.15
N PHE A 9 24.31 -8.18 31.87
CA PHE A 9 23.52 -8.93 30.88
C PHE A 9 22.08 -9.21 31.36
N LEU A 10 21.90 -9.50 32.64
CA LEU A 10 20.57 -9.65 33.27
C LEU A 10 19.81 -8.33 33.34
N PHE A 11 20.50 -7.21 33.55
CA PHE A 11 19.87 -5.89 33.56
C PHE A 11 19.41 -5.46 32.14
N LEU A 12 20.21 -5.73 31.12
CA LEU A 12 19.87 -5.49 29.72
C LEU A 12 18.69 -6.37 29.27
N LEU A 13 18.66 -7.64 29.67
CA LEU A 13 17.54 -8.56 29.42
C LEU A 13 16.24 -8.08 30.08
N SER A 14 16.32 -7.59 31.35
CA SER A 14 15.15 -7.09 32.08
C SER A 14 14.56 -5.80 31.45
N PHE A 15 15.38 -4.94 30.87
CA PHE A 15 14.92 -3.75 30.15
C PHE A 15 14.22 -4.12 28.83
N HIS A 16 14.77 -5.07 28.07
CA HIS A 16 14.14 -5.56 26.83
C HIS A 16 12.80 -6.25 27.09
N VAL A 17 12.69 -7.05 28.13
CA VAL A 17 11.43 -7.73 28.49
C VAL A 17 10.38 -6.73 28.95
N LYS A 18 10.73 -5.69 29.73
CA LYS A 18 9.79 -4.64 30.15
C LYS A 18 9.34 -3.76 28.97
N ALA A 19 10.24 -3.42 28.05
CA ALA A 19 9.92 -2.64 26.88
C ALA A 19 8.96 -3.42 25.94
N LYS A 20 9.23 -4.69 25.67
CA LYS A 20 8.37 -5.55 24.85
C LYS A 20 6.97 -5.72 25.47
N ALA A 21 6.89 -5.99 26.78
CA ALA A 21 5.60 -6.13 27.48
C ALA A 21 4.75 -4.85 27.43
N ARG A 22 5.36 -3.66 27.45
CA ARG A 22 4.67 -2.38 27.34
C ARG A 22 4.08 -2.17 25.95
N THR A 23 4.81 -2.50 24.91
CA THR A 23 4.32 -2.37 23.52
C THR A 23 3.22 -3.35 23.22
N ASP A 24 3.35 -4.59 23.64
CA ASP A 24 2.30 -5.59 23.48
C ASP A 24 1.01 -5.12 24.18
N SER A 25 1.13 -4.41 25.32
CA SER A 25 0.00 -3.75 25.99
C SER A 25 -0.59 -2.59 25.16
N LEU A 26 0.24 -1.75 24.53
CA LEU A 26 -0.23 -0.63 23.70
C LEU A 26 -0.89 -1.12 22.40
N ILE A 27 -0.32 -2.13 21.75
CA ILE A 27 -0.93 -2.75 20.57
C ILE A 27 -2.27 -3.41 20.94
N SER A 28 -2.34 -4.06 22.11
CA SER A 28 -3.58 -4.61 22.61
C SER A 28 -4.63 -3.53 22.86
N LEU A 29 -4.23 -2.37 23.41
CA LEU A 29 -5.10 -1.21 23.57
C LEU A 29 -5.59 -0.69 22.21
N LEU A 30 -4.69 -0.57 21.23
CA LEU A 30 -5.05 -0.17 19.87
C LEU A 30 -6.11 -1.11 19.26
N LYS A 31 -5.95 -2.42 19.42
CA LYS A 31 -6.95 -3.42 18.97
C LYS A 31 -8.32 -3.20 19.62
N VAL A 32 -8.35 -2.86 20.90
CA VAL A 32 -9.59 -2.50 21.61
C VAL A 32 -10.20 -1.22 21.05
N GLU A 33 -9.39 -0.20 20.78
CA GLU A 33 -9.90 1.05 20.21
C GLU A 33 -10.37 0.89 18.76
N ILE A 34 -9.74 0.01 17.97
CA ILE A 34 -10.24 -0.39 16.62
C ILE A 34 -11.65 -0.99 16.73
N GLN A 35 -11.90 -1.84 17.72
CA GLN A 35 -13.25 -2.41 17.94
C GLN A 35 -14.29 -1.36 18.35
N LYS A 36 -13.86 -0.29 19.02
CA LYS A 36 -14.72 0.85 19.42
C LYS A 36 -14.87 1.92 18.34
N LYS A 37 -14.18 1.81 17.21
CA LYS A 37 -14.17 2.80 16.12
C LYS A 37 -15.56 3.29 15.74
N THR A 38 -16.50 2.36 15.58
CA THR A 38 -17.90 2.68 15.23
C THR A 38 -18.57 3.59 16.23
N ILE A 39 -18.18 3.57 17.50
CA ILE A 39 -18.72 4.47 18.55
C ILE A 39 -18.27 5.91 18.24
N TYR A 40 -16.99 6.12 17.98
CA TYR A 40 -16.44 7.44 17.68
C TYR A 40 -16.99 7.98 16.35
N ASP A 41 -17.07 7.12 15.33
CA ASP A 41 -17.61 7.48 14.02
C ASP A 41 -19.10 7.84 14.12
N ASN A 42 -19.89 7.12 14.92
CA ASN A 42 -21.29 7.43 15.17
C ASN A 42 -21.47 8.76 15.92
N GLN A 43 -20.63 9.06 16.90
CA GLN A 43 -20.64 10.35 17.59
C GLN A 43 -20.32 11.50 16.63
N LYS A 44 -19.34 11.31 15.75
CA LYS A 44 -19.00 12.29 14.70
C LYS A 44 -20.17 12.46 13.72
N ASN A 45 -20.77 11.37 13.25
CA ASN A 45 -21.91 11.40 12.35
C ASN A 45 -23.15 12.07 12.99
N GLN A 46 -23.37 11.90 14.29
CA GLN A 46 -24.43 12.61 15.02
C GLN A 46 -24.19 14.13 15.00
N ARG A 47 -22.96 14.61 15.28
CA ARG A 47 -22.64 16.03 15.17
C ARG A 47 -22.84 16.55 13.75
N ILE A 48 -22.36 15.83 12.76
CA ILE A 48 -22.57 16.15 11.33
C ILE A 48 -24.05 16.26 10.98
N ASN A 49 -24.86 15.31 11.41
CA ASN A 49 -26.30 15.30 11.12
C ASN A 49 -27.03 16.47 11.80
N LEU A 50 -26.66 16.83 13.02
CA LEU A 50 -27.19 18.02 13.70
C LEU A 50 -26.85 19.30 12.92
N LEU A 51 -25.61 19.47 12.50
CA LEU A 51 -25.18 20.62 11.69
C LEU A 51 -25.88 20.67 10.33
N ARG A 52 -26.07 19.53 9.67
CA ARG A 52 -26.80 19.45 8.41
C ARG A 52 -28.27 19.82 8.58
N LYS A 53 -28.91 19.35 9.63
CA LYS A 53 -30.29 19.69 9.96
C LYS A 53 -30.43 21.18 10.27
N GLU A 54 -29.47 21.74 11.03
CA GLU A 54 -29.47 23.18 11.29
C GLU A 54 -29.29 23.97 9.99
N LEU A 55 -28.37 23.55 9.11
CA LEU A 55 -28.12 24.19 7.84
C LEU A 55 -29.35 24.15 6.90
N SER A 56 -30.13 23.07 6.91
CA SER A 56 -31.35 22.96 6.11
C SER A 56 -32.48 23.89 6.58
N ASN A 57 -32.44 24.33 7.83
CA ASN A 57 -33.40 25.25 8.43
C ASN A 57 -33.02 26.74 8.28
N VAL A 58 -31.84 27.03 7.72
CA VAL A 58 -31.39 28.41 7.52
C VAL A 58 -32.00 28.99 6.25
N SER A 59 -32.54 30.20 6.36
CA SER A 59 -33.02 30.94 5.19
C SER A 59 -31.96 31.04 4.09
N ALA A 60 -32.39 30.93 2.84
CA ALA A 60 -31.54 31.01 1.65
C ALA A 60 -30.74 32.33 1.57
N GLU A 61 -31.24 33.41 2.18
CA GLU A 61 -30.60 34.72 2.18
C GLU A 61 -29.61 34.92 3.35
N ASN A 62 -29.64 34.07 4.36
CA ASN A 62 -28.74 34.18 5.52
C ASN A 62 -27.38 33.53 5.23
N TYR A 63 -26.62 34.11 4.29
CA TYR A 63 -25.32 33.62 3.87
C TYR A 63 -24.30 33.52 5.02
N LYS A 64 -24.35 34.45 6.00
CA LYS A 64 -23.43 34.41 7.15
C LYS A 64 -23.62 33.17 8.02
N LYS A 65 -24.87 32.81 8.34
CA LYS A 65 -25.18 31.63 9.14
C LYS A 65 -24.89 30.35 8.33
N GLN A 66 -25.25 30.35 7.02
CA GLN A 66 -24.90 29.23 6.13
C GLN A 66 -23.38 29.01 6.07
N TYR A 67 -22.57 30.09 5.96
CA TYR A 67 -21.12 30.01 5.94
C TYR A 67 -20.58 29.40 7.24
N ALA A 68 -21.05 29.88 8.40
CA ALA A 68 -20.61 29.37 9.70
C ALA A 68 -20.90 27.87 9.87
N LEU A 69 -22.08 27.41 9.46
CA LEU A 69 -22.44 25.99 9.54
C LEU A 69 -21.68 25.14 8.51
N CYS A 70 -21.50 25.63 7.28
CA CYS A 70 -20.66 24.97 6.30
C CYS A 70 -19.19 24.87 6.75
N TYR A 71 -18.68 25.88 7.46
CA TYR A 71 -17.35 25.84 8.04
C TYR A 71 -17.22 24.76 9.10
N GLN A 72 -18.19 24.63 10.01
CA GLN A 72 -18.22 23.54 10.98
C GLN A 72 -18.32 22.18 10.32
N LEU A 73 -19.17 22.03 9.29
CA LEU A 73 -19.27 20.80 8.51
C LEU A 73 -17.96 20.45 7.78
N TYR A 74 -17.28 21.45 7.23
CA TYR A 74 -15.93 21.25 6.68
C TYR A 74 -14.95 20.75 7.72
N GLN A 75 -14.94 21.33 8.94
CA GLN A 75 -14.05 20.90 10.03
C GLN A 75 -14.33 19.44 10.45
N GLU A 76 -15.58 19.02 10.48
CA GLU A 76 -15.93 17.61 10.77
C GLU A 76 -15.52 16.66 9.63
N TYR A 77 -15.66 17.07 8.35
CA TYR A 77 -15.41 16.22 7.20
C TYR A 77 -13.96 16.17 6.74
N ARG A 78 -13.15 17.19 6.96
CA ARG A 78 -11.81 17.35 6.34
C ARG A 78 -10.90 16.13 6.51
N ASN A 79 -10.95 15.46 7.67
CA ASN A 79 -10.15 14.28 8.00
C ASN A 79 -11.03 13.02 8.09
N PHE A 80 -12.29 13.08 7.64
CA PHE A 80 -13.27 12.00 7.80
C PHE A 80 -13.79 11.48 6.46
N VAL A 81 -14.35 12.35 5.59
CA VAL A 81 -14.83 11.98 4.25
C VAL A 81 -14.43 13.08 3.26
N PHE A 82 -13.51 12.74 2.39
CA PHE A 82 -12.92 13.68 1.43
C PHE A 82 -13.96 14.38 0.53
N ASP A 83 -14.84 13.61 -0.13
CA ASP A 83 -15.84 14.18 -1.07
C ASP A 83 -16.74 15.20 -0.37
N SER A 84 -17.17 14.89 0.85
CA SER A 84 -17.99 15.82 1.63
C SER A 84 -17.21 17.08 2.01
N ALA A 85 -15.95 16.95 2.43
CA ALA A 85 -15.08 18.09 2.71
C ALA A 85 -14.93 18.99 1.49
N HIS A 86 -14.73 18.39 0.31
CA HIS A 86 -14.65 19.12 -0.96
C HIS A 86 -15.95 19.87 -1.29
N VAL A 87 -17.10 19.22 -1.15
CA VAL A 87 -18.42 19.83 -1.38
C VAL A 87 -18.63 21.05 -0.48
N TYR A 88 -18.35 20.90 0.83
CA TYR A 88 -18.52 22.02 1.76
C TYR A 88 -17.53 23.16 1.51
N THR A 89 -16.30 22.85 1.09
CA THR A 89 -15.32 23.87 0.69
C THR A 89 -15.79 24.67 -0.52
N LYS A 90 -16.32 24.01 -1.54
CA LYS A 90 -16.93 24.69 -2.69
C LYS A 90 -18.14 25.55 -2.30
N ARG A 91 -18.95 25.07 -1.36
CA ARG A 91 -20.08 25.82 -0.83
C ARG A 91 -19.63 27.05 -0.04
N LEU A 92 -18.59 26.92 0.78
CA LEU A 92 -17.97 28.04 1.51
C LEU A 92 -17.46 29.12 0.54
N LEU A 93 -16.75 28.71 -0.51
CA LEU A 93 -16.26 29.61 -1.54
C LEU A 93 -17.41 30.37 -2.22
N ASN A 94 -18.47 29.67 -2.62
CA ASN A 94 -19.64 30.30 -3.26
C ASN A 94 -20.34 31.29 -2.30
N LEU A 95 -20.49 30.92 -1.03
CA LEU A 95 -21.10 31.77 -0.03
C LEU A 95 -20.25 33.02 0.25
N SER A 96 -18.93 32.89 0.33
CA SER A 96 -18.04 34.03 0.53
C SER A 96 -18.07 35.03 -0.63
N ILE A 97 -18.15 34.55 -1.86
CA ILE A 97 -18.33 35.37 -3.07
C ILE A 97 -19.67 36.12 -3.01
N ARG A 98 -20.76 35.43 -2.67
CA ARG A 98 -22.10 36.05 -2.53
C ARG A 98 -22.15 37.11 -1.42
N MET A 99 -21.37 36.94 -0.36
CA MET A 99 -21.25 37.90 0.73
C MET A 99 -20.33 39.08 0.40
N HIS A 100 -19.61 39.04 -0.71
CA HIS A 100 -18.51 39.95 -1.04
C HIS A 100 -17.48 40.05 0.08
N ASP A 101 -17.21 38.94 0.80
CA ASP A 101 -16.30 38.85 1.94
C ASP A 101 -14.96 38.28 1.47
N LEU A 102 -14.08 39.17 1.04
CA LEU A 102 -12.78 38.77 0.47
C LEU A 102 -11.91 37.93 1.45
N PRO A 103 -11.83 38.24 2.75
CA PRO A 103 -11.13 37.39 3.72
C PRO A 103 -11.67 35.96 3.77
N LYS A 104 -13.00 35.77 3.78
CA LYS A 104 -13.62 34.45 3.76
C LYS A 104 -13.46 33.74 2.43
N GLU A 105 -13.45 34.48 1.33
CA GLU A 105 -13.16 33.91 0.01
C GLU A 105 -11.72 33.32 0.00
N TYR A 106 -10.75 34.06 0.50
CA TYR A 106 -9.37 33.60 0.58
C TYR A 106 -9.21 32.43 1.55
N GLU A 107 -9.87 32.47 2.71
CA GLU A 107 -9.91 31.34 3.63
C GLU A 107 -10.49 30.09 2.95
N SER A 108 -11.59 30.23 2.22
CA SER A 108 -12.24 29.13 1.50
C SER A 108 -11.36 28.57 0.37
N LYS A 109 -10.61 29.42 -0.34
CA LYS A 109 -9.63 28.99 -1.35
C LYS A 109 -8.45 28.24 -0.71
N ILE A 110 -7.93 28.68 0.42
CA ILE A 110 -6.88 27.96 1.17
C ILE A 110 -7.39 26.59 1.62
N MET A 111 -8.62 26.51 2.13
CA MET A 111 -9.25 25.22 2.48
C MET A 111 -9.40 24.32 1.24
N LEU A 112 -9.79 24.87 0.10
CA LEU A 112 -9.88 24.11 -1.16
C LEU A 112 -8.52 23.56 -1.56
N GLY A 113 -7.48 24.40 -1.55
CA GLY A 113 -6.12 23.96 -1.82
C GLY A 113 -5.62 22.88 -0.85
N THR A 114 -6.02 22.98 0.43
CA THR A 114 -5.68 21.93 1.43
C THR A 114 -6.30 20.58 1.06
N ILE A 115 -7.57 20.57 0.66
CA ILE A 115 -8.26 19.35 0.22
C ILE A 115 -7.67 18.83 -1.09
N GLN A 116 -7.37 19.69 -2.04
CA GLN A 116 -6.70 19.32 -3.30
C GLN A 116 -5.34 18.67 -3.04
N LEU A 117 -4.55 19.26 -2.12
CA LEU A 117 -3.24 18.71 -1.75
C LEU A 117 -3.36 17.33 -1.11
N SER A 118 -4.32 17.11 -0.22
CA SER A 118 -4.56 15.81 0.42
C SER A 118 -4.92 14.72 -0.60
N TRP A 119 -5.36 15.09 -1.79
CA TRP A 119 -5.65 14.18 -2.89
C TRP A 119 -4.51 14.04 -3.92
N GLY A 120 -3.40 14.74 -3.69
CA GLY A 120 -2.25 14.74 -4.61
C GLY A 120 -2.46 15.60 -5.85
N MET A 121 -3.44 16.50 -5.84
CA MET A 121 -3.74 17.44 -6.94
C MET A 121 -2.80 18.66 -6.82
N PHE A 122 -1.50 18.44 -7.05
CA PHE A 122 -0.48 19.48 -6.87
C PHE A 122 -0.71 20.69 -7.77
N LYS A 123 -1.02 20.45 -9.04
CA LYS A 123 -1.28 21.50 -10.03
C LYS A 123 -2.42 22.41 -9.58
N GLU A 124 -3.55 21.83 -9.27
CA GLU A 124 -4.75 22.54 -8.83
C GLU A 124 -4.53 23.29 -7.52
N THR A 125 -3.73 22.71 -6.62
CA THR A 125 -3.33 23.38 -5.37
C THR A 125 -2.55 24.66 -5.66
N PHE A 126 -1.54 24.61 -6.55
CA PHE A 126 -0.76 25.80 -6.90
C PHE A 126 -1.60 26.81 -7.68
N GLU A 127 -2.42 26.39 -8.63
CA GLU A 127 -3.35 27.25 -9.36
C GLU A 127 -4.33 27.97 -8.40
N THR A 128 -4.79 27.28 -7.35
CA THR A 128 -5.64 27.88 -6.32
C THR A 128 -4.87 28.91 -5.50
N LEU A 129 -3.62 28.61 -5.11
CA LEU A 129 -2.77 29.53 -4.36
C LEU A 129 -2.37 30.77 -5.17
N ASP A 130 -2.12 30.64 -6.47
CA ASP A 130 -1.70 31.73 -7.35
C ASP A 130 -2.82 32.76 -7.59
N GLN A 131 -4.09 32.40 -7.35
CA GLN A 131 -5.23 33.34 -7.38
C GLN A 131 -5.31 34.26 -6.17
N LEU A 132 -4.45 34.10 -5.18
CA LEU A 132 -4.55 34.77 -3.90
C LEU A 132 -3.60 35.97 -3.82
N ASN A 133 -4.14 37.14 -3.48
CA ASN A 133 -3.33 38.33 -3.26
C ASN A 133 -2.91 38.41 -1.78
N ILE A 134 -1.68 38.02 -1.49
CA ILE A 134 -1.12 37.94 -0.13
C ILE A 134 -1.09 39.32 0.56
N LYS A 135 -0.95 40.41 -0.21
CA LYS A 135 -0.78 41.76 0.35
C LYS A 135 -1.99 42.21 1.17
N VAL A 136 -3.18 41.74 0.85
CA VAL A 136 -4.44 42.14 1.52
C VAL A 136 -4.89 41.12 2.56
N MET A 137 -4.11 40.10 2.83
CA MET A 137 -4.44 39.08 3.83
C MET A 137 -4.08 39.50 5.25
N SER A 138 -4.89 39.03 6.21
CA SER A 138 -4.51 39.06 7.63
C SER A 138 -3.34 38.09 7.89
N ASP A 139 -2.62 38.32 8.98
CA ASP A 139 -1.48 37.45 9.32
C ASP A 139 -1.89 35.99 9.51
N SER A 140 -3.06 35.73 10.07
CA SER A 140 -3.59 34.35 10.18
C SER A 140 -3.83 33.70 8.81
N LEU A 141 -4.32 34.43 7.82
CA LEU A 141 -4.51 33.91 6.46
C LEU A 141 -3.17 33.74 5.74
N LYS A 142 -2.22 34.67 5.94
CA LYS A 142 -0.86 34.54 5.41
C LYS A 142 -0.17 33.30 5.95
N MET A 143 -0.28 33.05 7.26
CA MET A 143 0.27 31.86 7.90
C MET A 143 -0.26 30.59 7.22
N ARG A 144 -1.59 30.44 7.10
CA ARG A 144 -2.22 29.29 6.47
C ARG A 144 -1.86 29.14 4.98
N TYR A 145 -1.76 30.26 4.26
CA TYR A 145 -1.32 30.28 2.87
C TYR A 145 0.09 29.72 2.73
N TYR A 146 1.02 30.20 3.54
CA TYR A 146 2.41 29.78 3.48
C TYR A 146 2.61 28.36 4.00
N GLU A 147 1.86 27.94 5.03
CA GLU A 147 1.81 26.55 5.48
C GLU A 147 1.39 25.62 4.33
N LEU A 148 0.26 25.92 3.67
CA LEU A 148 -0.21 25.12 2.54
C LEU A 148 0.79 25.11 1.39
N LYS A 149 1.40 26.24 1.08
CA LYS A 149 2.42 26.37 0.03
C LYS A 149 3.67 25.56 0.35
N SER A 150 4.13 25.60 1.60
CA SER A 150 5.24 24.77 2.07
C SER A 150 4.92 23.28 1.91
N ARG A 151 3.78 22.85 2.44
CA ARG A 151 3.34 21.45 2.34
C ARG A 151 3.21 20.97 0.90
N ALA A 152 2.70 21.83 -0.01
CA ALA A 152 2.56 21.49 -1.42
C ALA A 152 3.93 21.24 -2.07
N TYR A 153 4.92 22.08 -1.79
CA TYR A 153 6.28 21.89 -2.30
C TYR A 153 6.98 20.67 -1.65
N THR A 154 6.82 20.47 -0.34
CA THR A 154 7.36 19.28 0.35
C THR A 154 6.78 17.99 -0.23
N ASN A 155 5.45 17.92 -0.33
CA ASN A 155 4.79 16.72 -0.86
C ASN A 155 5.19 16.46 -2.32
N GLN A 156 5.31 17.51 -3.14
CA GLN A 156 5.77 17.37 -4.51
C GLN A 156 7.23 16.88 -4.59
N ALA A 157 8.11 17.39 -3.73
CA ALA A 157 9.50 16.94 -3.64
C ALA A 157 9.61 15.47 -3.23
N LEU A 158 8.84 15.06 -2.21
CA LEU A 158 8.81 13.68 -1.71
C LEU A 158 8.15 12.70 -2.68
N TYR A 159 7.13 13.15 -3.42
CA TYR A 159 6.46 12.32 -4.43
C TYR A 159 7.36 12.03 -5.63
N ASN A 160 8.05 13.05 -6.14
CA ASN A 160 8.89 12.92 -7.34
C ASN A 160 10.21 12.23 -7.03
N THR A 161 10.82 12.51 -5.86
CA THR A 161 12.14 11.98 -5.42
C THR A 161 13.25 12.09 -6.47
N ASP A 162 13.14 13.07 -7.40
CA ASP A 162 14.07 13.27 -8.48
C ASP A 162 15.24 14.19 -8.08
N LYS A 163 16.35 14.08 -8.80
CA LYS A 163 17.57 14.86 -8.49
C LYS A 163 17.53 16.31 -9.00
N PHE A 164 16.61 16.66 -9.89
CA PHE A 164 16.57 17.94 -10.57
C PHE A 164 15.59 18.93 -9.92
N TYR A 165 14.37 18.48 -9.64
CA TYR A 165 13.28 19.33 -9.17
C TYR A 165 13.06 19.24 -7.65
N SER A 166 13.29 18.04 -7.05
CA SER A 166 13.04 17.85 -5.62
C SER A 166 13.86 18.77 -4.72
N PRO A 167 15.16 19.04 -4.96
CA PRO A 167 15.93 20.00 -4.17
C PRO A 167 15.39 21.44 -4.30
N THR A 168 14.98 21.85 -5.49
CA THR A 168 14.38 23.18 -5.72
C THR A 168 13.03 23.32 -5.01
N ASN A 169 12.20 22.29 -5.07
CA ASN A 169 10.91 22.29 -4.37
C ASN A 169 11.12 22.30 -2.86
N MET A 170 12.09 21.57 -2.33
CA MET A 170 12.42 21.59 -0.91
C MET A 170 12.90 22.99 -0.47
N SER A 171 13.72 23.66 -1.25
CA SER A 171 14.14 25.05 -0.97
C SER A 171 12.94 26.03 -0.96
N LYS A 172 12.01 25.89 -1.91
CA LYS A 172 10.77 26.69 -1.94
C LYS A 172 9.87 26.39 -0.72
N SER A 173 9.83 25.13 -0.29
CA SER A 173 9.11 24.73 0.92
C SER A 173 9.68 25.42 2.15
N ILE A 174 10.99 25.40 2.35
CA ILE A 174 11.68 26.10 3.46
C ILE A 174 11.32 27.59 3.47
N THR A 175 11.42 28.26 2.34
CA THR A 175 11.10 29.69 2.24
C THR A 175 9.64 29.99 2.60
N ALA A 176 8.74 29.12 2.19
CA ALA A 176 7.33 29.25 2.55
C ALA A 176 7.11 28.98 4.04
N LEU A 177 7.78 27.96 4.60
CA LEU A 177 7.68 27.62 6.01
C LEU A 177 8.22 28.72 6.93
N ASP A 178 9.34 29.35 6.58
CA ASP A 178 9.86 30.53 7.27
C ASP A 178 8.81 31.66 7.30
N SER A 179 8.16 31.89 6.17
CA SER A 179 7.07 32.87 6.09
C SER A 179 5.88 32.49 6.98
N ALA A 180 5.50 31.20 7.02
CA ALA A 180 4.43 30.73 7.91
C ALA A 180 4.78 30.96 9.38
N ILE A 181 6.03 30.75 9.78
CA ILE A 181 6.52 30.99 11.14
C ILE A 181 6.41 32.49 11.51
N ILE A 182 6.81 33.39 10.60
CA ILE A 182 6.76 34.84 10.82
C ILE A 182 5.32 35.29 11.15
N TYR A 183 4.33 34.77 10.41
CA TYR A 183 2.92 35.12 10.60
C TYR A 183 2.20 34.27 11.65
N SER A 184 2.86 33.27 12.23
CA SER A 184 2.29 32.44 13.30
C SER A 184 2.29 33.20 14.64
N LYS A 185 1.19 33.06 15.38
CA LYS A 185 1.08 33.66 16.72
C LYS A 185 2.14 33.04 17.66
N PRO A 186 2.92 33.89 18.39
CA PRO A 186 3.87 33.39 19.38
C PRO A 186 3.22 32.43 20.39
N GLY A 187 3.87 31.30 20.69
CA GLY A 187 3.38 30.31 21.64
C GLY A 187 2.22 29.43 21.15
N SER A 188 1.71 29.64 19.92
CA SER A 188 0.65 28.81 19.34
C SER A 188 1.15 27.41 18.96
N TYR A 189 0.19 26.50 18.80
CA TYR A 189 0.43 25.14 18.26
C TYR A 189 1.10 25.21 16.88
N ASP A 190 0.56 26.01 15.97
CA ASP A 190 1.06 26.13 14.60
C ASP A 190 2.52 26.61 14.58
N ARG A 191 2.87 27.63 15.40
CA ARG A 191 4.24 28.14 15.45
C ARG A 191 5.24 27.08 15.92
N TYR A 192 4.91 26.35 16.98
CA TYR A 192 5.80 25.29 17.48
C TYR A 192 5.97 24.17 16.45
N ARG A 193 4.89 23.79 15.80
CA ARG A 193 4.92 22.75 14.77
C ARG A 193 5.75 23.18 13.56
N HIS A 194 5.53 24.38 13.03
CA HIS A 194 6.30 24.91 11.89
C HIS A 194 7.79 25.05 12.24
N MET A 195 8.13 25.48 13.47
CA MET A 195 9.52 25.55 13.92
C MET A 195 10.17 24.16 13.95
N ALA A 196 9.47 23.16 14.48
CA ALA A 196 9.94 21.78 14.50
C ALA A 196 10.14 21.23 13.08
N GLU A 197 9.20 21.46 12.17
CA GLU A 197 9.28 21.05 10.78
C GLU A 197 10.48 21.72 10.06
N LEU A 198 10.68 23.02 10.27
CA LEU A 198 11.83 23.74 9.69
C LEU A 198 13.16 23.17 10.19
N LEU A 199 13.29 22.94 11.49
CA LEU A 199 14.48 22.37 12.11
C LEU A 199 14.75 20.94 11.60
N ASN A 200 13.70 20.15 11.40
CA ASN A 200 13.80 18.82 10.80
C ASN A 200 14.38 18.89 9.38
N ILE A 201 13.85 19.77 8.54
CA ILE A 201 14.35 19.92 7.15
C ILE A 201 15.82 20.40 7.15
N GLN A 202 16.21 21.19 8.16
CA GLN A 202 17.60 21.66 8.35
C GLN A 202 18.53 20.58 8.96
N GLY A 203 18.02 19.39 9.31
CA GLY A 203 18.77 18.32 9.94
C GLY A 203 19.05 18.53 11.44
N LYS A 204 18.43 19.53 12.08
CA LYS A 204 18.55 19.83 13.51
C LYS A 204 17.56 18.99 14.34
N ASN A 205 17.72 17.69 14.27
CA ASN A 205 16.74 16.72 14.78
C ASN A 205 16.46 16.85 16.27
N MET A 206 17.47 17.11 17.11
CA MET A 206 17.30 17.25 18.57
C MET A 206 16.47 18.48 18.93
N GLU A 207 16.71 19.60 18.25
CA GLU A 207 15.95 20.83 18.45
C GLU A 207 14.50 20.65 17.97
N ALA A 208 14.30 20.01 16.81
CA ALA A 208 12.97 19.70 16.30
C ALA A 208 12.16 18.83 17.28
N ALA A 209 12.75 17.75 17.79
CA ALA A 209 12.13 16.88 18.79
C ALA A 209 11.74 17.65 20.07
N SER A 210 12.57 18.58 20.53
CA SER A 210 12.28 19.43 21.71
C SER A 210 11.00 20.25 21.54
N TYR A 211 10.74 20.80 20.35
CA TYR A 211 9.50 21.51 20.07
C TYR A 211 8.27 20.58 20.13
N TYR A 212 8.36 19.38 19.59
CA TYR A 212 7.28 18.40 19.66
C TYR A 212 7.03 17.94 21.11
N HIS A 213 8.08 17.68 21.90
CA HIS A 213 7.93 17.39 23.34
C HIS A 213 7.24 18.52 24.09
N THR A 214 7.57 19.78 23.77
CA THR A 214 6.90 20.94 24.36
C THR A 214 5.42 20.99 24.00
N LEU A 215 5.05 20.60 22.77
CA LEU A 215 3.65 20.50 22.36
C LEU A 215 2.91 19.43 23.15
N LEU A 216 3.48 18.23 23.32
CA LEU A 216 2.85 17.13 24.05
C LEU A 216 2.59 17.45 25.53
N GLN A 217 3.36 18.37 26.11
CA GLN A 217 3.13 18.85 27.49
C GLN A 217 1.94 19.79 27.61
N LYS A 218 1.43 20.34 26.50
CA LYS A 218 0.27 21.25 26.51
C LYS A 218 -1.02 20.46 26.69
N LYS A 219 -1.75 20.71 27.78
CA LYS A 219 -3.05 20.07 28.08
C LYS A 219 -4.19 20.49 27.14
N THR A 220 -3.94 21.35 26.18
CA THR A 220 -4.95 21.94 25.28
C THR A 220 -5.05 21.25 23.92
N LEU A 221 -4.25 20.22 23.66
CA LEU A 221 -4.30 19.49 22.40
C LEU A 221 -5.53 18.57 22.38
N ASP A 222 -6.23 18.56 21.24
CA ASP A 222 -7.24 17.53 20.95
C ASP A 222 -6.59 16.21 20.50
N TYR A 223 -7.39 15.16 20.35
CA TYR A 223 -6.89 13.83 19.94
C TYR A 223 -6.18 13.87 18.58
N HIS A 224 -6.70 14.62 17.62
CA HIS A 224 -6.08 14.73 16.30
C HIS A 224 -4.72 15.45 16.36
N GLN A 225 -4.63 16.55 17.13
CA GLN A 225 -3.37 17.27 17.35
C GLN A 225 -2.34 16.39 18.06
N HIS A 226 -2.77 15.61 19.08
CA HIS A 226 -1.91 14.62 19.73
C HIS A 226 -1.38 13.60 18.72
N ALA A 227 -2.27 13.02 17.89
CA ALA A 227 -1.87 12.05 16.86
C ALA A 227 -0.80 12.61 15.92
N MET A 228 -1.01 13.84 15.43
CA MET A 228 -0.03 14.48 14.55
C MET A 228 1.32 14.70 15.21
N VAL A 229 1.33 15.22 16.44
CA VAL A 229 2.58 15.51 17.16
C VAL A 229 3.33 14.24 17.51
N GLU A 230 2.64 13.18 17.95
CA GLU A 230 3.24 11.87 18.26
C GLU A 230 3.81 11.21 17.01
N HIS A 231 3.09 11.29 15.88
CA HIS A 231 3.59 10.80 14.60
C HIS A 231 4.85 11.55 14.16
N ASP A 232 4.81 12.89 14.18
CA ASP A 232 5.95 13.72 13.76
C ASP A 232 7.17 13.49 14.68
N LEU A 233 6.97 13.41 16.01
CA LEU A 233 8.02 13.11 16.98
C LEU A 233 8.64 11.73 16.76
N SER A 234 7.87 10.76 16.30
CA SER A 234 8.36 9.41 16.03
C SER A 234 9.50 9.36 15.00
N ASN A 235 9.60 10.38 14.13
CA ASN A 235 10.66 10.47 13.13
C ASN A 235 12.05 10.71 13.75
N PHE A 236 12.09 11.18 15.02
CA PHE A 236 13.32 11.46 15.77
C PHE A 236 13.66 10.38 16.78
N THR A 237 12.85 9.35 16.89
CA THR A 237 13.02 8.24 17.83
C THR A 237 13.28 6.92 17.09
N HIS A 238 13.80 5.92 17.79
CA HIS A 238 14.16 4.64 17.22
C HIS A 238 13.65 3.47 18.07
N GLY A 239 13.60 2.29 17.47
CA GLY A 239 13.27 1.05 18.17
C GLY A 239 11.88 1.12 18.81
N GLN A 240 11.81 0.80 20.10
CA GLN A 240 10.57 0.67 20.85
C GLN A 240 9.82 1.98 21.03
N GLU A 241 10.53 3.07 21.35
CA GLU A 241 9.94 4.38 21.56
C GLU A 241 9.22 4.89 20.31
N LYS A 242 9.79 4.64 19.13
CA LYS A 242 9.15 4.96 17.85
C LYS A 242 7.82 4.22 17.68
N ILE A 243 7.81 2.92 17.98
CA ILE A 243 6.59 2.09 17.88
C ILE A 243 5.53 2.59 18.87
N ASP A 244 5.91 2.91 20.11
CA ASP A 244 5.01 3.40 21.12
C ASP A 244 4.35 4.72 20.69
N LEU A 245 5.13 5.68 20.18
CA LEU A 245 4.62 6.97 19.69
C LEU A 245 3.65 6.78 18.51
N ILE A 246 4.00 5.96 17.53
CA ILE A 246 3.12 5.70 16.39
C ILE A 246 1.85 4.95 16.82
N THR A 247 1.95 4.04 17.80
CA THR A 247 0.78 3.36 18.34
C THR A 247 -0.16 4.33 19.06
N HIS A 248 0.38 5.25 19.86
CA HIS A 248 -0.42 6.32 20.47
C HIS A 248 -1.06 7.22 19.42
N SER A 249 -0.32 7.61 18.39
CA SER A 249 -0.85 8.36 17.26
C SER A 249 -2.04 7.65 16.60
N ALA A 250 -1.91 6.36 16.28
CA ALA A 250 -2.99 5.57 15.69
C ALA A 250 -4.23 5.47 16.62
N ILE A 251 -4.03 5.31 17.92
CA ILE A 251 -5.11 5.32 18.93
C ILE A 251 -5.85 6.68 18.92
N ASN A 252 -5.10 7.77 18.86
CA ASN A 252 -5.66 9.12 18.87
C ASN A 252 -6.37 9.47 17.55
N ASP A 253 -5.90 8.95 16.41
CA ASP A 253 -6.60 9.04 15.12
C ASP A 253 -7.96 8.33 15.18
N ILE A 254 -8.02 7.12 15.75
CA ILE A 254 -9.29 6.39 15.92
C ILE A 254 -10.25 7.19 16.81
N LYS A 255 -9.79 7.71 17.97
CA LYS A 255 -10.62 8.48 18.90
C LYS A 255 -11.14 9.79 18.33
N SER A 256 -10.39 10.42 17.42
CA SER A 256 -10.82 11.61 16.70
C SER A 256 -11.64 11.32 15.45
N SER A 257 -11.83 10.06 15.10
CA SER A 257 -12.38 9.61 13.80
C SER A 257 -11.63 10.24 12.62
N THR A 258 -10.31 10.29 12.70
CA THR A 258 -9.42 10.69 11.59
C THR A 258 -9.19 9.48 10.69
N LYS A 259 -9.42 9.64 9.38
CA LYS A 259 -9.34 8.56 8.38
C LYS A 259 -8.16 8.73 7.40
N GLU A 260 -7.18 9.55 7.75
CA GLU A 260 -5.99 9.79 6.91
C GLU A 260 -4.99 8.62 6.94
N THR A 261 -5.07 7.74 7.95
CA THR A 261 -4.40 6.42 8.05
C THR A 261 -2.86 6.41 8.10
N LEU A 262 -2.21 7.56 8.16
CA LEU A 262 -0.75 7.64 8.10
C LEU A 262 -0.08 6.89 9.27
N ALA A 263 -0.59 7.06 10.49
CA ALA A 263 -0.07 6.40 11.69
C ALA A 263 -0.28 4.86 11.61
N SER A 264 -1.48 4.42 11.21
CA SER A 264 -1.79 3.00 11.06
C SER A 264 -0.96 2.33 9.97
N TYR A 265 -0.73 2.99 8.82
CA TYR A 265 0.17 2.51 7.77
C TYR A 265 1.62 2.39 8.26
N SER A 266 2.13 3.45 8.90
CA SER A 266 3.48 3.47 9.46
C SER A 266 3.68 2.37 10.51
N LEU A 267 2.71 2.18 11.41
CA LEU A 267 2.74 1.12 12.41
C LEU A 267 2.72 -0.27 11.76
N GLY A 268 1.83 -0.48 10.79
CA GLY A 268 1.77 -1.75 10.06
C GLY A 268 3.09 -2.09 9.37
N SER A 269 3.72 -1.10 8.74
CA SER A 269 5.05 -1.25 8.12
C SER A 269 6.13 -1.61 9.15
N MET A 270 6.13 -0.94 10.30
CA MET A 270 7.12 -1.21 11.37
C MET A 270 6.95 -2.58 11.99
N LEU A 271 5.71 -3.02 12.22
CA LEU A 271 5.40 -4.34 12.75
C LEU A 271 5.80 -5.43 11.74
N PHE A 272 5.58 -5.21 10.45
CA PHE A 272 6.06 -6.10 9.40
C PHE A 272 7.59 -6.26 9.45
N ASN A 273 8.32 -5.14 9.50
CA ASN A 273 9.79 -5.14 9.59
C ASN A 273 10.31 -5.79 10.89
N ARG A 274 9.51 -5.78 11.96
CA ARG A 274 9.82 -6.46 13.22
C ARG A 274 9.51 -7.96 13.19
N GLY A 275 8.77 -8.43 12.19
CA GLY A 275 8.31 -9.82 12.07
C GLY A 275 6.96 -10.10 12.74
N ASP A 276 6.25 -9.09 13.24
CA ASP A 276 4.92 -9.22 13.83
C ASP A 276 3.86 -9.20 12.73
N ILE A 277 3.85 -10.23 11.92
CA ILE A 277 3.08 -10.33 10.67
C ILE A 277 1.56 -10.24 10.91
N GLU A 278 1.05 -10.89 11.97
CA GLU A 278 -0.39 -10.90 12.27
C GLU A 278 -0.91 -9.51 12.66
N ASP A 279 -0.18 -8.81 13.52
CA ASP A 279 -0.55 -7.47 13.95
C ASP A 279 -0.39 -6.46 12.82
N SER A 280 0.65 -6.61 12.00
CA SER A 280 0.83 -5.83 10.77
C SER A 280 -0.35 -6.00 9.83
N GLU A 281 -0.74 -7.24 9.53
CA GLU A 281 -1.88 -7.53 8.64
C GLU A 281 -3.18 -6.93 9.15
N LEU A 282 -3.46 -7.08 10.44
CA LEU A 282 -4.67 -6.56 11.06
C LEU A 282 -4.75 -5.03 10.95
N ILE A 283 -3.66 -4.34 11.31
CA ILE A 283 -3.60 -2.88 11.31
C ILE A 283 -3.63 -2.32 9.88
N LEU A 284 -2.96 -2.98 8.92
CA LEU A 284 -3.00 -2.57 7.52
C LEU A 284 -4.37 -2.80 6.87
N LYS A 285 -5.10 -3.85 7.24
CA LYS A 285 -6.49 -4.06 6.79
C LYS A 285 -7.41 -2.97 7.32
N GLU A 286 -7.22 -2.57 8.56
CA GLU A 286 -7.96 -1.45 9.14
C GLU A 286 -7.63 -0.14 8.42
N ALA A 287 -6.33 0.14 8.20
CA ALA A 287 -5.88 1.30 7.46
C ALA A 287 -6.44 1.33 6.02
N LEU A 288 -6.52 0.17 5.35
CA LEU A 288 -7.10 0.07 4.02
C LEU A 288 -8.60 0.43 4.03
N SER A 289 -9.34 -0.13 4.98
CA SER A 289 -10.78 0.16 5.15
C SER A 289 -11.01 1.66 5.38
N GLU A 290 -10.17 2.31 6.18
CA GLU A 290 -10.27 3.74 6.45
C GLU A 290 -9.85 4.61 5.25
N ALA A 291 -8.80 4.23 4.53
CA ALA A 291 -8.37 4.92 3.32
C ALA A 291 -9.43 4.83 2.21
N GLU A 292 -10.12 3.70 2.10
CA GLU A 292 -11.25 3.51 1.18
C GLU A 292 -12.44 4.39 1.58
N PHE A 293 -12.77 4.42 2.87
CA PHE A 293 -13.84 5.26 3.39
C PHE A 293 -13.55 6.76 3.21
N TYR A 294 -12.33 7.19 3.46
CA TYR A 294 -11.90 8.58 3.27
C TYR A 294 -11.86 8.97 1.79
N GLY A 295 -11.48 8.05 0.91
CA GLY A 295 -11.35 8.28 -0.53
C GLY A 295 -9.92 8.60 -0.99
N ASN A 296 -8.88 8.38 -0.17
CA ASN A 296 -7.49 8.65 -0.53
C ASN A 296 -6.89 7.54 -1.42
N LYS A 297 -6.77 7.81 -2.71
CA LYS A 297 -6.27 6.84 -3.69
C LYS A 297 -4.78 6.54 -3.55
N ILE A 298 -3.97 7.52 -3.16
CA ILE A 298 -2.52 7.37 -3.03
C ILE A 298 -2.22 6.43 -1.87
N HIS A 299 -2.70 6.76 -0.67
CA HIS A 299 -2.50 5.90 0.51
C HIS A 299 -3.12 4.51 0.35
N LYS A 300 -4.29 4.42 -0.30
CA LYS A 300 -4.87 3.11 -0.64
C LYS A 300 -3.89 2.25 -1.45
N THR A 301 -3.25 2.81 -2.46
CA THR A 301 -2.30 2.08 -3.31
C THR A 301 -1.07 1.62 -2.52
N GLU A 302 -0.52 2.49 -1.67
CA GLU A 302 0.62 2.18 -0.80
C GLU A 302 0.26 1.08 0.21
N ILE A 303 -0.89 1.20 0.87
CA ILE A 303 -1.37 0.20 1.83
C ILE A 303 -1.60 -1.15 1.15
N VAL A 304 -2.23 -1.19 -0.03
CA VAL A 304 -2.47 -2.42 -0.79
C VAL A 304 -1.16 -3.08 -1.18
N ALA A 305 -0.17 -2.32 -1.63
CA ALA A 305 1.14 -2.85 -1.99
C ALA A 305 1.83 -3.52 -0.78
N LEU A 306 1.83 -2.84 0.36
CA LEU A 306 2.40 -3.38 1.59
C LEU A 306 1.60 -4.58 2.11
N LEU A 307 0.27 -4.49 2.14
CA LEU A 307 -0.60 -5.58 2.59
C LEU A 307 -0.44 -6.84 1.73
N THR A 308 -0.26 -6.67 0.43
CA THR A 308 0.04 -7.79 -0.48
C THR A 308 1.36 -8.46 -0.08
N THR A 309 2.39 -7.68 0.25
CA THR A 309 3.69 -8.18 0.71
C THR A 309 3.56 -8.92 2.05
N VAL A 310 2.84 -8.33 3.01
CA VAL A 310 2.56 -8.95 4.32
C VAL A 310 1.82 -10.26 4.17
N SER A 311 0.78 -10.28 3.31
CA SER A 311 -0.01 -11.49 3.05
C SER A 311 0.81 -12.59 2.37
N ALA A 312 1.69 -12.21 1.43
CA ALA A 312 2.62 -13.14 0.80
C ALA A 312 3.61 -13.73 1.83
N GLN A 313 4.18 -12.90 2.70
CA GLN A 313 5.07 -13.36 3.77
C GLN A 313 4.36 -14.33 4.73
N LYS A 314 3.14 -14.01 5.14
CA LYS A 314 2.32 -14.90 5.99
C LYS A 314 2.08 -16.26 5.33
N LEU A 315 1.84 -16.27 4.03
CA LEU A 315 1.69 -17.52 3.26
C LEU A 315 2.98 -18.34 3.27
N ILE A 316 4.12 -17.67 3.02
CA ILE A 316 5.45 -18.29 3.06
C ILE A 316 5.74 -18.86 4.46
N ASP A 317 5.46 -18.09 5.51
CA ASP A 317 5.69 -18.53 6.89
C ASP A 317 4.80 -19.73 7.25
N SER A 318 3.53 -19.71 6.81
CA SER A 318 2.61 -20.84 6.98
C SER A 318 3.08 -22.09 6.23
N GLU A 319 3.58 -21.94 4.99
CA GLU A 319 4.15 -23.04 4.22
C GLU A 319 5.44 -23.58 4.87
N ASN A 320 6.30 -22.69 5.36
CA ASN A 320 7.52 -23.08 6.07
C ASN A 320 7.19 -23.84 7.35
N GLN A 321 6.21 -23.39 8.14
CA GLN A 321 5.76 -24.12 9.34
C GLN A 321 5.22 -25.50 8.98
N LYS A 322 4.41 -25.63 7.93
CA LYS A 322 3.93 -26.92 7.45
C LYS A 322 5.09 -27.83 7.00
N ASN A 323 6.06 -27.24 6.30
CA ASN A 323 7.24 -27.97 5.86
C ASN A 323 8.13 -28.42 7.04
N HIS A 324 8.24 -27.61 8.08
CA HIS A 324 8.91 -28.00 9.32
C HIS A 324 8.18 -29.15 10.04
N VAL A 325 6.85 -29.05 10.19
CA VAL A 325 6.02 -30.11 10.78
C VAL A 325 6.12 -31.40 9.96
N LEU A 326 6.03 -31.30 8.63
CA LEU A 326 6.24 -32.44 7.72
C LEU A 326 7.63 -33.03 7.85
N SER A 327 8.67 -32.19 7.96
CA SER A 327 10.04 -32.65 8.18
C SER A 327 10.19 -33.38 9.53
N TYR A 328 9.58 -32.87 10.60
CA TYR A 328 9.56 -33.55 11.90
C TYR A 328 8.80 -34.89 11.82
N LEU A 329 7.66 -34.93 11.14
CA LEU A 329 6.91 -36.17 10.92
C LEU A 329 7.72 -37.19 10.11
N ILE A 330 8.40 -36.75 9.06
CA ILE A 330 9.28 -37.58 8.25
C ILE A 330 10.45 -38.10 9.09
N VAL A 331 11.07 -37.25 9.94
CA VAL A 331 12.15 -37.66 10.84
C VAL A 331 11.64 -38.65 11.91
N LEU A 332 10.46 -38.39 12.51
CA LEU A 332 9.83 -39.32 13.46
C LEU A 332 9.45 -40.64 12.78
N LEU A 333 8.92 -40.57 11.57
CA LEU A 333 8.60 -41.74 10.78
C LEU A 333 9.86 -42.55 10.39
N ALA A 334 10.93 -41.83 10.01
CA ALA A 334 12.23 -42.41 9.74
C ALA A 334 12.86 -43.07 10.98
N ILE A 335 12.76 -42.41 12.15
CA ILE A 335 13.21 -42.98 13.43
C ILE A 335 12.35 -44.18 13.84
N SER A 336 11.03 -44.12 13.64
CA SER A 336 10.11 -45.26 13.86
C SER A 336 10.39 -46.44 12.92
N ILE A 337 10.62 -46.13 11.65
CA ILE A 337 11.00 -47.16 10.63
C ILE A 337 12.41 -47.72 10.96
N MET A 338 13.35 -46.84 11.39
CA MET A 338 14.68 -47.35 11.83
C MET A 338 14.56 -48.21 13.08
N GLY A 339 13.74 -47.83 14.05
CA GLY A 339 13.48 -48.63 15.26
C GLY A 339 12.85 -49.97 14.92
N THR A 340 11.86 -50.01 14.03
CA THR A 340 11.25 -51.26 13.54
C THR A 340 12.18 -52.11 12.68
N LEU A 341 13.05 -51.47 11.87
CA LEU A 341 14.10 -52.14 11.11
C LEU A 341 15.19 -52.73 12.02
N ILE A 342 15.60 -52.00 13.04
CA ILE A 342 16.58 -52.50 14.04
C ILE A 342 15.97 -53.69 14.80
N ILE A 343 14.72 -53.60 15.21
CA ILE A 343 13.99 -54.68 15.84
C ILE A 343 13.82 -55.86 14.86
N ALA A 344 13.46 -55.58 13.61
CA ALA A 344 13.32 -56.61 12.57
C ALA A 344 14.68 -57.26 12.22
N ILE A 345 15.76 -56.46 12.14
CA ILE A 345 17.11 -56.96 11.92
C ILE A 345 17.59 -57.76 13.16
N PHE A 346 17.26 -57.32 14.39
CA PHE A 346 17.55 -58.06 15.61
C PHE A 346 16.81 -59.41 15.67
N PHE A 347 15.55 -59.45 15.33
CA PHE A 347 14.78 -60.71 15.22
C PHE A 347 15.21 -61.55 14.02
N TYR A 348 15.56 -60.91 12.93
CA TYR A 348 15.99 -61.58 11.67
C TYR A 348 17.41 -62.15 11.76
N LEU A 349 18.34 -61.44 12.39
CA LEU A 349 19.68 -61.97 12.71
C LEU A 349 19.63 -63.23 13.57
N ARG A 350 18.53 -63.41 14.27
CA ARG A 350 18.23 -64.65 15.02
C ARG A 350 17.58 -65.76 14.22
N LEU A 351 16.90 -65.45 13.12
CA LEU A 351 16.03 -66.40 12.40
C LEU A 351 16.47 -66.81 11.00
N GLN A 352 17.37 -66.19 10.37
CA GLN A 352 17.98 -66.61 9.07
C GLN A 352 18.44 -65.43 8.17
N ARG A 353 19.72 -65.50 7.81
CA ARG A 353 20.49 -64.41 7.21
C ARG A 353 20.40 -64.19 5.70
N VAL A 354 19.55 -64.78 4.92
CA VAL A 354 19.85 -64.85 3.47
C VAL A 354 18.72 -64.40 2.49
N LYS A 355 17.47 -64.20 2.89
CA LYS A 355 16.40 -64.07 1.82
C LYS A 355 15.76 -62.66 1.59
N GLU A 356 16.16 -61.59 2.26
CA GLU A 356 15.31 -60.36 2.20
C GLU A 356 15.95 -59.05 1.68
N ARG A 357 17.19 -59.07 1.20
CA ARG A 357 17.78 -57.82 0.66
C ARG A 357 17.06 -57.31 -0.61
N GLU A 358 16.49 -58.16 -1.43
CA GLU A 358 15.80 -57.72 -2.66
C GLU A 358 14.42 -57.08 -2.44
N LYS A 359 13.71 -57.49 -1.39
CA LYS A 359 12.37 -56.94 -1.11
C LYS A 359 12.37 -55.49 -0.69
N ILE A 360 13.38 -55.12 0.10
CA ILE A 360 13.49 -53.76 0.69
C ILE A 360 13.81 -52.69 -0.39
N VAL A 361 14.62 -53.05 -1.41
CA VAL A 361 14.98 -52.13 -2.50
C VAL A 361 13.78 -51.80 -3.38
N LYS A 362 12.91 -52.78 -3.63
CA LYS A 362 11.73 -52.62 -4.49
C LYS A 362 10.66 -51.72 -3.85
N GLU A 363 10.51 -51.77 -2.53
CA GLU A 363 9.57 -50.89 -1.79
C GLU A 363 10.06 -49.44 -1.71
N ARG A 364 11.38 -49.22 -1.56
CA ARG A 364 11.97 -47.87 -1.58
C ARG A 364 11.81 -47.16 -2.93
N ASN A 365 12.01 -47.89 -4.04
CA ASN A 365 11.85 -47.31 -5.36
C ASN A 365 10.39 -46.91 -5.65
N LYS A 366 9.42 -47.72 -5.20
CA LYS A 366 7.99 -47.37 -5.27
C LYS A 366 7.60 -46.16 -4.46
N TYR A 367 8.27 -45.95 -3.32
CA TYR A 367 8.02 -44.80 -2.45
C TYR A 367 8.59 -43.49 -3.02
N LEU A 368 9.79 -43.55 -3.62
CA LEU A 368 10.42 -42.42 -4.32
C LEU A 368 9.62 -41.96 -5.54
N ASP A 369 9.07 -42.92 -6.30
CA ASP A 369 8.21 -42.61 -7.46
C ASP A 369 6.90 -41.89 -7.03
N LYS A 370 6.35 -42.28 -5.89
CA LYS A 370 5.13 -41.70 -5.36
C LYS A 370 5.34 -40.26 -4.83
N ILE A 371 6.52 -39.97 -4.26
CA ILE A 371 6.90 -38.62 -3.81
C ILE A 371 7.17 -37.71 -5.02
N ASN A 372 7.90 -38.21 -6.02
CA ASN A 372 8.15 -37.46 -7.25
C ASN A 372 6.85 -37.09 -7.99
N LYS A 373 5.88 -37.97 -8.03
CA LYS A 373 4.55 -37.65 -8.60
C LYS A 373 3.83 -36.57 -7.84
N ARG A 374 3.85 -36.58 -6.49
CA ARG A 374 3.22 -35.54 -5.66
C ARG A 374 3.89 -34.17 -5.81
N LEU A 375 5.21 -34.15 -5.88
CA LEU A 375 5.94 -32.88 -6.09
C LEU A 375 5.63 -32.28 -7.47
N LEU A 376 5.43 -33.11 -8.49
CA LEU A 376 5.02 -32.65 -9.81
C LEU A 376 3.58 -32.14 -9.85
N GLU A 377 2.67 -32.79 -9.11
CA GLU A 377 1.26 -32.34 -8.98
C GLU A 377 1.16 -30.99 -8.26
N ASP A 378 1.92 -30.77 -7.20
CA ASP A 378 1.94 -29.49 -6.45
C ASP A 378 2.52 -28.33 -7.28
N ALA A 379 3.51 -28.62 -8.12
CA ALA A 379 4.06 -27.62 -9.04
C ALA A 379 3.01 -27.18 -10.08
N HIS A 380 2.26 -28.13 -10.60
CA HIS A 380 1.22 -27.88 -11.61
C HIS A 380 0.06 -27.01 -11.06
N ILE A 381 -0.35 -27.27 -9.82
CA ILE A 381 -1.41 -26.48 -9.15
C ILE A 381 -1.01 -25.01 -8.99
N LYS A 382 0.26 -24.74 -8.66
CA LYS A 382 0.76 -23.35 -8.54
C LYS A 382 0.74 -22.59 -9.86
N GLU A 383 1.09 -23.25 -10.96
CA GLU A 383 1.05 -22.65 -12.31
C GLU A 383 -0.39 -22.30 -12.73
N GLU A 384 -1.34 -23.17 -12.44
CA GLU A 384 -2.76 -22.98 -12.76
C GLU A 384 -3.39 -21.83 -11.96
N TYR A 385 -2.99 -21.66 -10.67
CA TYR A 385 -3.49 -20.63 -9.79
C TYR A 385 -3.12 -19.21 -10.25
N ILE A 386 -1.91 -19.05 -10.77
CA ILE A 386 -1.43 -17.77 -11.31
C ILE A 386 -2.21 -17.37 -12.56
N GLY A 387 -2.47 -18.32 -13.45
CA GLY A 387 -3.29 -18.08 -14.64
C GLY A 387 -4.71 -17.64 -14.32
N TYR A 388 -5.34 -18.26 -13.32
CA TYR A 388 -6.68 -17.88 -12.87
C TYR A 388 -6.74 -16.46 -12.27
N PHE A 389 -5.74 -16.10 -11.45
CA PHE A 389 -5.68 -14.78 -10.83
C PHE A 389 -5.61 -13.66 -11.87
N PHE A 390 -4.79 -13.84 -12.91
CA PHE A 390 -4.66 -12.84 -13.97
C PHE A 390 -5.90 -12.74 -14.86
N ASN A 391 -6.56 -13.84 -15.09
CA ASN A 391 -7.84 -13.84 -15.80
C ASN A 391 -8.91 -13.04 -15.03
N ALA A 392 -8.96 -13.21 -13.72
CA ALA A 392 -9.89 -12.47 -12.86
C ALA A 392 -9.62 -10.96 -12.87
N ILE A 393 -8.36 -10.56 -12.77
CA ILE A 393 -7.96 -9.14 -12.81
C ILE A 393 -8.26 -8.51 -14.17
N SER A 394 -7.94 -9.21 -15.26
CA SER A 394 -8.22 -8.71 -16.61
C SER A 394 -9.73 -8.55 -16.86
N SER A 395 -10.53 -9.50 -16.37
CA SER A 395 -12.00 -9.39 -16.39
C SER A 395 -12.51 -8.18 -15.61
N TYR A 396 -11.86 -7.87 -14.49
CA TYR A 396 -12.20 -6.68 -13.69
C TYR A 396 -11.91 -5.37 -14.43
N ILE A 397 -10.77 -5.29 -15.12
CA ILE A 397 -10.43 -4.10 -15.93
C ILE A 397 -11.39 -3.93 -17.09
N LEU A 398 -11.78 -4.99 -17.77
CA LEU A 398 -12.80 -4.96 -18.82
C LEU A 398 -14.16 -4.46 -18.29
N LYS A 399 -14.50 -4.85 -17.06
CA LYS A 399 -15.71 -4.37 -16.38
C LYS A 399 -15.67 -2.86 -16.10
N LEU A 400 -14.52 -2.36 -15.64
CA LEU A 400 -14.30 -0.93 -15.44
C LEU A 400 -14.39 -0.15 -16.76
N GLU A 401 -13.84 -0.69 -17.84
CA GLU A 401 -13.96 -0.09 -19.16
C GLU A 401 -15.41 -0.02 -19.64
N LYS A 402 -16.19 -1.08 -19.42
CA LYS A 402 -17.63 -1.09 -19.72
C LYS A 402 -18.38 -0.01 -18.92
N ILE A 403 -18.04 0.18 -17.67
CA ILE A 403 -18.60 1.24 -16.82
C ILE A 403 -18.26 2.62 -17.40
N LYS A 404 -16.99 2.84 -17.76
CA LYS A 404 -16.54 4.09 -18.39
C LYS A 404 -17.32 4.39 -19.69
N ARG A 405 -17.43 3.41 -20.58
CA ARG A 405 -18.20 3.55 -21.84
C ARG A 405 -19.69 3.84 -21.59
N ASN A 406 -20.27 3.26 -20.54
CA ASN A 406 -21.66 3.53 -20.17
C ASN A 406 -21.84 4.95 -19.62
N ILE A 407 -20.88 5.43 -18.84
CA ILE A 407 -20.84 6.80 -18.34
C ILE A 407 -20.70 7.79 -19.50
N GLU A 408 -19.78 7.55 -20.43
CA GLU A 408 -19.58 8.38 -21.62
C GLU A 408 -20.83 8.46 -22.52
N LYS A 409 -21.57 7.34 -22.68
CA LYS A 409 -22.86 7.32 -23.40
C LYS A 409 -23.92 8.20 -22.73
N LYS A 410 -23.99 8.20 -21.38
CA LYS A 410 -24.95 9.04 -20.64
C LYS A 410 -24.55 10.51 -20.67
N VAL A 411 -23.26 10.82 -20.69
CA VAL A 411 -22.75 12.18 -20.88
C VAL A 411 -23.13 12.75 -22.26
N ARG A 412 -23.03 11.95 -23.33
CA ARG A 412 -23.47 12.35 -24.67
C ARG A 412 -24.97 12.62 -24.76
N ALA A 413 -25.77 12.06 -23.86
CA ALA A 413 -27.20 12.26 -23.76
C ALA A 413 -27.61 13.53 -22.99
N LYS A 414 -26.71 14.47 -22.74
CA LYS A 414 -26.90 15.77 -22.06
C LYS A 414 -27.33 15.76 -20.60
N ASN A 415 -27.03 14.69 -19.84
CA ASN A 415 -27.31 14.64 -18.41
C ASN A 415 -26.01 14.93 -17.63
N PHE A 416 -25.58 16.20 -17.66
CA PHE A 416 -24.18 16.60 -17.40
C PHE A 416 -23.79 16.80 -15.94
N GLN A 417 -24.73 16.89 -15.00
CA GLN A 417 -24.36 17.32 -13.64
C GLN A 417 -23.75 16.24 -12.74
N ASP A 418 -24.06 14.97 -12.98
CA ASP A 418 -23.61 13.90 -12.05
C ASP A 418 -22.51 12.97 -12.61
N LEU A 419 -22.15 13.08 -13.89
CA LEU A 419 -21.38 12.07 -14.61
C LEU A 419 -20.00 12.52 -15.12
N SER A 420 -19.79 13.82 -15.30
CA SER A 420 -18.51 14.31 -15.85
C SER A 420 -17.32 14.09 -14.92
N GLN A 421 -17.58 14.06 -13.64
CA GLN A 421 -16.56 13.88 -12.61
C GLN A 421 -16.11 12.42 -12.49
N ILE A 422 -17.02 11.47 -12.61
CA ILE A 422 -16.74 10.02 -12.50
C ILE A 422 -16.02 9.50 -13.75
N ALA A 423 -16.35 10.05 -14.94
CA ALA A 423 -15.72 9.61 -16.19
C ALA A 423 -14.26 10.03 -16.32
N MET A 424 -13.86 11.14 -15.70
CA MET A 424 -12.47 11.63 -15.70
C MET A 424 -11.56 10.90 -14.70
N GLU A 425 -12.13 10.22 -13.70
CA GLU A 425 -11.36 9.57 -12.63
C GLU A 425 -10.82 8.18 -12.98
N ILE A 426 -11.35 7.55 -14.03
CA ILE A 426 -10.96 6.18 -14.41
C ILE A 426 -9.95 6.21 -15.55
N ASP A 427 -8.66 6.26 -15.20
CA ASP A 427 -7.58 6.04 -16.16
C ASP A 427 -7.32 4.55 -16.38
N ILE A 428 -8.13 3.94 -17.25
CA ILE A 428 -8.02 2.51 -17.59
C ILE A 428 -6.66 2.17 -18.22
N LYS A 429 -6.04 3.11 -18.95
CA LYS A 429 -4.71 2.86 -19.55
C LYS A 429 -3.65 2.69 -18.47
N ARG A 430 -3.71 3.51 -17.43
CA ARG A 430 -2.80 3.44 -16.28
C ARG A 430 -3.02 2.16 -15.47
N GLU A 431 -4.28 1.80 -15.19
CA GLU A 431 -4.60 0.56 -14.49
C GLU A 431 -4.14 -0.69 -15.26
N ARG A 432 -4.32 -0.67 -16.55
CA ARG A 432 -3.84 -1.73 -17.46
C ARG A 432 -2.33 -1.84 -17.47
N HIS A 433 -1.64 -0.71 -17.56
CA HIS A 433 -0.18 -0.68 -17.50
C HIS A 433 0.33 -1.28 -16.18
N ASN A 434 -0.27 -0.91 -15.06
CA ASN A 434 0.05 -1.43 -13.74
C ASN A 434 -0.21 -2.96 -13.64
N LEU A 435 -1.30 -3.43 -14.22
CA LEU A 435 -1.61 -4.86 -14.25
C LEU A 435 -0.53 -5.64 -15.01
N PHE A 436 -0.17 -5.16 -16.20
CA PHE A 436 0.85 -5.85 -17.01
C PHE A 436 2.22 -5.78 -16.35
N PHE A 437 2.59 -4.66 -15.77
CA PHE A 437 3.84 -4.54 -15.02
C PHE A 437 3.89 -5.53 -13.85
N THR A 438 2.80 -5.64 -13.10
CA THR A 438 2.68 -6.59 -11.99
C THR A 438 2.75 -8.03 -12.48
N PHE A 439 2.03 -8.35 -13.54
CA PHE A 439 2.09 -9.68 -14.18
C PHE A 439 3.51 -10.03 -14.59
N ASP A 440 4.14 -9.18 -15.38
CA ASP A 440 5.48 -9.40 -15.90
C ASP A 440 6.50 -9.64 -14.78
N SER A 441 6.41 -8.80 -13.73
CA SER A 441 7.29 -8.89 -12.57
C SER A 441 7.13 -10.19 -11.79
N ILE A 442 5.88 -10.64 -11.59
CA ILE A 442 5.58 -11.90 -10.90
C ILE A 442 6.00 -13.08 -11.78
N PHE A 443 5.68 -13.00 -13.07
CA PHE A 443 6.01 -14.07 -14.02
C PHE A 443 7.52 -14.31 -14.11
N LEU A 444 8.32 -13.24 -14.22
CA LEU A 444 9.77 -13.36 -14.28
C LEU A 444 10.42 -13.74 -12.95
N LYS A 445 9.77 -13.51 -11.83
CA LYS A 445 10.20 -14.11 -10.55
C LYS A 445 10.04 -15.64 -10.56
N LEU A 446 8.98 -16.13 -11.18
CA LEU A 446 8.72 -17.57 -11.30
C LEU A 446 9.57 -18.23 -12.39
N PHE A 447 9.81 -17.51 -13.48
CA PHE A 447 10.54 -17.97 -14.64
C PHE A 447 11.67 -17.00 -15.02
N PRO A 448 12.73 -16.83 -14.19
CA PRO A 448 13.79 -15.85 -14.43
C PRO A 448 14.48 -16.01 -15.80
N ASN A 449 14.61 -17.24 -16.25
CA ASN A 449 15.25 -17.58 -17.52
C ASN A 449 14.28 -17.61 -18.71
N PHE A 450 13.01 -17.21 -18.52
CA PHE A 450 12.01 -17.31 -19.58
C PHE A 450 12.43 -16.57 -20.86
N ILE A 451 12.93 -15.34 -20.72
CA ILE A 451 13.29 -14.51 -21.89
C ILE A 451 14.47 -15.14 -22.66
N SER A 452 15.50 -15.61 -21.96
CA SER A 452 16.63 -16.28 -22.59
C SER A 452 16.23 -17.59 -23.24
N ALA A 453 15.52 -18.45 -22.51
CA ALA A 453 15.04 -19.73 -23.04
C ALA A 453 14.05 -19.55 -24.21
N PHE A 454 13.21 -18.50 -24.16
CA PHE A 454 12.35 -18.14 -25.28
C PHE A 454 13.16 -17.73 -26.51
N ASN A 455 14.19 -16.92 -26.33
CA ASN A 455 15.03 -16.43 -27.41
C ASN A 455 15.94 -17.52 -28.00
N GLU A 456 16.27 -18.56 -27.23
CA GLU A 456 16.95 -19.76 -27.73
C GLU A 456 16.11 -20.54 -28.75
N LEU A 457 14.78 -20.37 -28.75
CA LEU A 457 13.90 -20.99 -29.75
C LEU A 457 13.78 -20.17 -31.05
N LEU A 458 14.36 -18.96 -31.10
CA LEU A 458 14.29 -18.07 -32.24
C LEU A 458 15.66 -17.96 -32.96
N LYS A 459 15.63 -17.56 -34.22
CA LYS A 459 16.85 -17.23 -34.95
C LYS A 459 17.54 -16.03 -34.30
N PRO A 460 18.89 -15.93 -34.28
CA PRO A 460 19.63 -14.87 -33.62
C PRO A 460 19.19 -13.44 -34.01
N GLU A 461 18.87 -13.23 -35.29
CA GLU A 461 18.41 -11.96 -35.86
C GLU A 461 16.94 -11.62 -35.49
N ASP A 462 16.19 -12.58 -35.00
CA ASP A 462 14.76 -12.45 -34.68
C ASP A 462 14.46 -12.49 -33.18
N GLN A 463 15.50 -12.50 -32.34
CA GLN A 463 15.36 -12.53 -30.89
C GLN A 463 14.64 -11.26 -30.37
N ILE A 464 13.87 -11.44 -29.32
CA ILE A 464 13.01 -10.39 -28.76
C ILE A 464 13.47 -10.09 -27.34
N TRP A 465 14.01 -8.89 -27.16
CA TRP A 465 14.43 -8.40 -25.86
C TRP A 465 13.57 -7.19 -25.45
N PRO A 466 13.15 -7.11 -24.18
CA PRO A 466 12.44 -5.92 -23.68
C PRO A 466 13.31 -4.65 -23.82
N LYS A 467 12.66 -3.51 -24.07
CA LYS A 467 13.31 -2.19 -24.07
C LYS A 467 13.35 -1.60 -22.66
N ASP A 468 14.14 -0.55 -22.44
CA ASP A 468 14.47 0.03 -21.13
C ASP A 468 13.29 0.35 -20.20
N ASN A 469 12.05 0.39 -20.69
CA ASN A 469 10.85 0.68 -19.89
C ASN A 469 9.80 -0.45 -19.88
N GLU A 470 10.12 -1.61 -20.42
CA GLU A 470 9.21 -2.76 -20.48
C GLU A 470 9.82 -3.97 -19.78
N VAL A 471 9.07 -4.64 -18.94
CA VAL A 471 9.49 -5.90 -18.30
C VAL A 471 9.34 -7.08 -19.28
N LEU A 472 8.19 -7.16 -19.95
CA LEU A 472 7.95 -8.07 -21.06
C LEU A 472 7.31 -7.32 -22.24
N THR A 473 7.73 -7.62 -23.45
CA THR A 473 7.01 -7.17 -24.66
C THR A 473 5.67 -7.88 -24.79
N THR A 474 4.75 -7.33 -25.58
CA THR A 474 3.47 -8.01 -25.87
C THR A 474 3.67 -9.42 -26.42
N ASN A 475 4.67 -9.62 -27.27
CA ASN A 475 5.01 -10.94 -27.80
C ASN A 475 5.40 -11.91 -26.70
N LEU A 476 6.28 -11.49 -25.79
CA LEU A 476 6.73 -12.30 -24.65
C LEU A 476 5.58 -12.59 -23.68
N ARG A 477 4.67 -11.63 -23.41
CA ARG A 477 3.48 -11.86 -22.57
C ARG A 477 2.55 -12.91 -23.14
N ILE A 478 2.34 -12.94 -24.46
CA ILE A 478 1.52 -13.96 -25.12
C ILE A 478 2.06 -15.36 -24.78
N PHE A 479 3.36 -15.54 -24.88
CA PHE A 479 3.97 -16.85 -24.61
C PHE A 479 4.20 -17.10 -23.12
N ALA A 480 4.33 -16.06 -22.29
CA ALA A 480 4.28 -16.17 -20.84
C ALA A 480 2.92 -16.71 -20.36
N LEU A 481 1.81 -16.18 -20.91
CA LEU A 481 0.47 -16.72 -20.67
C LEU A 481 0.33 -18.17 -21.15
N THR A 482 0.91 -18.47 -22.32
CA THR A 482 0.94 -19.85 -22.84
C THR A 482 1.72 -20.77 -21.89
N ARG A 483 2.87 -20.31 -21.35
CA ARG A 483 3.66 -21.07 -20.35
C ARG A 483 2.85 -21.35 -19.08
N LEU A 484 2.01 -20.44 -18.65
CA LEU A 484 1.06 -20.62 -17.54
C LEU A 484 -0.14 -21.50 -17.90
N GLY A 485 -0.19 -22.08 -19.11
CA GLY A 485 -1.25 -22.98 -19.55
C GLY A 485 -2.43 -22.27 -20.23
N ILE A 486 -2.43 -20.97 -20.37
CA ILE A 486 -3.48 -20.22 -21.08
C ILE A 486 -3.20 -20.31 -22.58
N LYS A 487 -3.74 -21.35 -23.25
CA LYS A 487 -3.47 -21.65 -24.66
C LYS A 487 -4.49 -21.03 -25.61
N GLU A 488 -5.70 -20.75 -25.11
CA GLU A 488 -6.81 -20.28 -25.94
C GLU A 488 -6.58 -18.81 -26.37
N ASN A 489 -6.57 -18.56 -27.67
CA ASN A 489 -6.30 -17.25 -28.23
C ASN A 489 -7.37 -16.20 -27.84
N GLN A 490 -8.62 -16.60 -27.62
CA GLN A 490 -9.68 -15.72 -27.15
C GLN A 490 -9.38 -15.22 -25.73
N THR A 491 -8.95 -16.11 -24.85
CA THR A 491 -8.58 -15.77 -23.46
C THR A 491 -7.35 -14.86 -23.42
N ILE A 492 -6.32 -15.16 -24.22
CA ILE A 492 -5.13 -14.30 -24.35
C ILE A 492 -5.50 -12.92 -24.90
N ALA A 493 -6.37 -12.88 -25.90
CA ALA A 493 -6.85 -11.63 -26.49
C ALA A 493 -7.61 -10.77 -25.47
N ASN A 494 -8.45 -11.37 -24.66
CA ASN A 494 -9.18 -10.70 -23.60
C ASN A 494 -8.22 -10.15 -22.53
N ILE A 495 -7.24 -10.93 -22.09
CA ILE A 495 -6.24 -10.53 -21.10
C ILE A 495 -5.40 -9.36 -21.60
N LEU A 496 -4.93 -9.42 -22.84
CA LEU A 496 -4.05 -8.41 -23.44
C LEU A 496 -4.82 -7.28 -24.15
N GLU A 497 -6.16 -7.36 -24.13
CA GLU A 497 -7.07 -6.42 -24.80
C GLU A 497 -6.74 -6.15 -26.27
N ASN A 498 -6.47 -7.23 -26.95
CA ASN A 498 -6.24 -7.27 -28.36
C ASN A 498 -7.37 -8.05 -29.07
N THR A 499 -7.45 -7.92 -30.38
CA THR A 499 -8.35 -8.80 -31.13
C THR A 499 -7.75 -10.20 -31.22
N VAL A 500 -8.62 -11.22 -31.32
CA VAL A 500 -8.16 -12.62 -31.50
C VAL A 500 -7.29 -12.73 -32.75
N SER A 501 -7.65 -12.01 -33.82
CA SER A 501 -6.86 -11.92 -35.04
C SER A 501 -5.45 -11.38 -34.79
N THR A 502 -5.33 -10.37 -33.94
CA THR A 502 -4.02 -9.79 -33.55
C THR A 502 -3.17 -10.81 -32.81
N ILE A 503 -3.73 -11.53 -31.83
CA ILE A 503 -3.02 -12.59 -31.11
C ILE A 503 -2.56 -13.71 -32.04
N TYR A 504 -3.45 -14.12 -32.94
CA TYR A 504 -3.13 -15.11 -33.95
C TYR A 504 -1.95 -14.67 -34.84
N THR A 505 -1.98 -13.42 -35.29
CA THR A 505 -0.93 -12.83 -36.12
C THR A 505 0.41 -12.77 -35.35
N TYR A 506 0.40 -12.38 -34.08
CA TYR A 506 1.61 -12.36 -33.26
C TYR A 506 2.17 -13.77 -33.05
N LYS A 507 1.33 -14.74 -32.67
CA LYS A 507 1.76 -16.14 -32.52
C LYS A 507 2.32 -16.70 -33.82
N PHE A 508 1.63 -16.47 -34.92
CA PHE A 508 2.06 -16.95 -36.24
C PHE A 508 3.42 -16.34 -36.65
N ARG A 509 3.55 -15.01 -36.51
CA ARG A 509 4.80 -14.30 -36.84
C ARG A 509 5.98 -14.78 -36.00
N ILE A 510 5.78 -15.06 -34.71
CA ILE A 510 6.86 -15.54 -33.85
C ILE A 510 7.22 -16.99 -34.21
N LYS A 511 6.22 -17.86 -34.38
CA LYS A 511 6.45 -19.26 -34.77
C LYS A 511 7.17 -19.37 -36.10
N SER A 512 6.87 -18.49 -37.09
CA SER A 512 7.56 -18.50 -38.39
C SER A 512 9.05 -18.11 -38.29
N LYS A 513 9.49 -17.50 -37.18
CA LYS A 513 10.87 -17.11 -36.89
C LYS A 513 11.59 -18.11 -35.98
N SER A 514 10.91 -19.18 -35.61
CA SER A 514 11.44 -20.23 -34.76
C SER A 514 12.43 -21.10 -35.48
N ILE A 515 13.40 -21.61 -34.72
CA ILE A 515 14.33 -22.69 -35.18
C ILE A 515 13.75 -24.08 -34.98
N VAL A 516 12.62 -24.20 -34.22
CA VAL A 516 11.92 -25.46 -34.01
C VAL A 516 10.62 -25.51 -34.84
N PRO A 517 10.08 -26.71 -35.17
CA PRO A 517 8.83 -26.83 -35.92
C PRO A 517 7.68 -26.08 -35.23
N ASN A 518 6.81 -25.44 -36.02
CA ASN A 518 5.70 -24.62 -35.52
C ASN A 518 4.77 -25.38 -34.55
N GLU A 519 4.60 -26.68 -34.75
CA GLU A 519 3.76 -27.55 -33.92
C GLU A 519 4.39 -27.85 -32.56
N GLU A 520 5.71 -27.82 -32.45
CA GLU A 520 6.45 -28.10 -31.22
C GLU A 520 6.75 -26.82 -30.41
N PHE A 521 6.65 -25.64 -31.02
CA PHE A 521 7.08 -24.40 -30.41
C PHE A 521 6.38 -24.12 -29.06
N GLU A 522 5.05 -24.28 -29.00
CA GLU A 522 4.32 -24.08 -27.75
C GLU A 522 4.63 -25.17 -26.71
N ASN A 523 4.93 -26.38 -27.15
CA ASN A 523 5.36 -27.46 -26.25
C ASN A 523 6.73 -27.15 -25.64
N LYS A 524 7.65 -26.62 -26.44
CA LYS A 524 8.96 -26.14 -25.93
C LYS A 524 8.83 -24.97 -24.95
N ILE A 525 7.88 -24.06 -25.18
CA ILE A 525 7.55 -23.01 -24.20
C ILE A 525 7.05 -23.62 -22.89
N MET A 526 6.21 -24.64 -22.95
CA MET A 526 5.70 -25.34 -21.76
C MET A 526 6.79 -26.10 -21.00
N GLU A 527 7.88 -26.49 -21.68
CA GLU A 527 9.04 -27.17 -21.10
C GLU A 527 10.01 -26.23 -20.38
N ILE A 528 9.89 -24.88 -20.52
CA ILE A 528 10.75 -23.91 -19.84
C ILE A 528 10.59 -24.09 -18.33
N ASN A 529 11.66 -24.54 -17.68
CA ASN A 529 11.64 -24.94 -16.28
C ASN A 529 11.49 -23.74 -15.35
N PHE A 530 10.77 -23.98 -14.28
CA PHE A 530 10.81 -23.19 -13.05
C PHE A 530 12.21 -23.33 -12.44
N VAL A 531 12.89 -22.24 -12.17
CA VAL A 531 14.18 -22.33 -11.48
C VAL A 531 13.92 -22.55 -10.00
N ASP A 532 14.20 -23.76 -9.56
CA ASP A 532 14.24 -24.06 -8.13
C ASP A 532 15.43 -23.28 -7.51
N ILE A 533 15.11 -22.28 -6.70
CA ILE A 533 16.11 -21.38 -6.05
C ILE A 533 17.04 -22.17 -5.10
N ASN A 534 16.71 -23.42 -4.81
CA ASN A 534 17.49 -24.31 -3.93
C ASN A 534 18.52 -25.19 -4.65
N SER A 535 18.68 -25.10 -5.98
CA SER A 535 19.65 -25.93 -6.72
C SER A 535 21.02 -25.26 -6.94
N SER A 536 21.30 -24.13 -6.28
CA SER A 536 22.59 -23.42 -6.37
C SER A 536 23.23 -23.18 -4.99
N LEU A 537 23.27 -24.23 -4.16
CA LEU A 537 24.19 -24.32 -3.00
C LEU A 537 24.91 -25.67 -3.00
#